data_a38cf1946c18fb63f93051c1e99088d4
#
_entry.id   a38cf1946c18fb63f93051c1e99088d4
#
_cell.length_a   1.000
_cell.length_b   1.000
_cell.length_c   1.000
_cell.angle_alpha   90.00
_cell.angle_beta   90.00
_cell.angle_gamma   90.00
#
_symmetry.space_group_name_H-M   'P 1'
#
loop_
_entity.id
_entity.type
_entity.pdbx_description
1 polymer ?
#
loop_
_entity_poly.entity_id
_entity_poly.type
_entity_poly.pdbx_seq_one_letter_code
_entity_poly.pdbx_strand_id
1 'polypeptide(L)'
;MTPSAARTVERLVALDAARGATAALPAVRRALRDFPELSGDTTPPRGRDVDRVAALAELSEVVGWILFDAGLHRQAHRANARALTLTELCGDRWTQRLTLLNHSMLQTAEADPRGSLETAARVAGPRPLPARVDSLVLIRQAHASAVLGGRREARRLISRARSRFLDGLSRHDPHWAWWIDENELLGHEGWVLARLGDWDRALPLLHRAATAPGPSYRHLFGAELLAALARAGAWTEALDLIADLAPRAAAIGSARTTRTLAGAASGLRRGTRVPASLKDAAAHLLECLPAPAARSARPA
;
A
#
# COMPACT_ATOMS: atom_id res chain seq x y z
N MET A 1 -14.50 -27.11 14.64
CA MET A 1 -13.13 -26.64 14.89
C MET A 1 -13.14 -25.12 14.95
N THR A 2 -12.75 -24.53 16.06
CA THR A 2 -12.63 -23.08 16.19
C THR A 2 -11.54 -22.59 15.21
N PRO A 3 -11.80 -21.57 14.39
CA PRO A 3 -10.80 -21.04 13.47
C PRO A 3 -9.60 -20.46 14.24
N SER A 4 -8.38 -20.73 13.76
CA SER A 4 -7.17 -20.12 14.32
C SER A 4 -6.93 -18.77 13.66
N ALA A 5 -6.70 -17.71 14.43
CA ALA A 5 -6.38 -16.37 13.93
C ALA A 5 -5.11 -16.40 13.06
N ALA A 6 -4.04 -17.07 13.51
CA ALA A 6 -2.80 -17.20 12.76
C ALA A 6 -2.99 -17.86 11.37
N ARG A 7 -3.71 -18.98 11.30
CA ARG A 7 -4.04 -19.59 9.99
C ARG A 7 -4.90 -18.70 9.10
N THR A 8 -5.73 -17.85 9.70
CA THR A 8 -6.54 -16.89 8.94
C THR A 8 -5.67 -15.78 8.38
N VAL A 9 -4.67 -15.30 9.13
CA VAL A 9 -3.63 -14.36 8.65
C VAL A 9 -2.91 -14.95 7.43
N GLU A 10 -2.33 -16.15 7.57
CA GLU A 10 -1.61 -16.82 6.47
C GLU A 10 -2.46 -16.91 5.20
N ARG A 11 -3.72 -17.32 5.34
CA ARG A 11 -4.65 -17.44 4.21
C ARG A 11 -4.98 -16.09 3.58
N LEU A 12 -5.20 -15.03 4.38
CA LEU A 12 -5.49 -13.69 3.88
C LEU A 12 -4.29 -13.10 3.15
N VAL A 13 -3.09 -13.23 3.71
CA VAL A 13 -1.84 -12.78 3.08
C VAL A 13 -1.59 -13.49 1.76
N ALA A 14 -1.74 -14.83 1.73
CA ALA A 14 -1.58 -15.61 0.51
C ALA A 14 -2.60 -15.22 -0.57
N LEU A 15 -3.85 -14.98 -0.20
CA LEU A 15 -4.92 -14.59 -1.13
C LEU A 15 -4.68 -13.18 -1.68
N ASP A 16 -4.30 -12.23 -0.83
CA ASP A 16 -3.97 -10.87 -1.24
C ASP A 16 -2.74 -10.85 -2.16
N ALA A 17 -1.69 -11.56 -1.81
CA ALA A 17 -0.48 -11.66 -2.64
C ALA A 17 -0.76 -12.27 -4.02
N ALA A 18 -1.64 -13.27 -4.10
CA ALA A 18 -1.93 -13.96 -5.35
C ALA A 18 -2.97 -13.24 -6.23
N ARG A 19 -4.01 -12.62 -5.63
CA ARG A 19 -5.20 -12.15 -6.33
C ARG A 19 -5.62 -10.72 -5.98
N GLY A 20 -4.95 -10.11 -5.01
CA GLY A 20 -5.20 -8.75 -4.53
C GLY A 20 -6.35 -8.61 -3.54
N ALA A 21 -6.41 -7.43 -2.95
CA ALA A 21 -7.27 -7.10 -1.83
C ALA A 21 -8.78 -7.25 -2.11
N THR A 22 -9.25 -6.88 -3.31
CA THR A 22 -10.67 -7.00 -3.65
C THR A 22 -11.13 -8.46 -3.70
N ALA A 23 -10.28 -9.38 -4.18
CA ALA A 23 -10.55 -10.81 -4.16
C ALA A 23 -10.51 -11.40 -2.73
N ALA A 24 -9.79 -10.77 -1.81
CA ALA A 24 -9.70 -11.17 -0.42
C ALA A 24 -10.91 -10.70 0.43
N LEU A 25 -11.73 -9.74 -0.02
CA LEU A 25 -12.85 -9.19 0.75
C LEU A 25 -13.86 -10.24 1.29
N PRO A 26 -14.26 -11.27 0.53
CA PRO A 26 -15.14 -12.31 1.08
C PRO A 26 -14.51 -13.04 2.28
N ALA A 27 -13.19 -13.30 2.23
CA ALA A 27 -12.46 -13.92 3.33
C ALA A 27 -12.31 -12.98 4.53
N VAL A 28 -12.10 -11.67 4.30
CA VAL A 28 -12.12 -10.63 5.35
C VAL A 28 -13.48 -10.59 6.04
N ARG A 29 -14.58 -10.58 5.30
CA ARG A 29 -15.93 -10.60 5.88
C ARG A 29 -16.17 -11.85 6.72
N ARG A 30 -15.65 -12.99 6.30
CA ARG A 30 -15.70 -14.22 7.09
C ARG A 30 -14.87 -14.08 8.37
N ALA A 31 -13.64 -13.58 8.28
CA ALA A 31 -12.78 -13.36 9.45
C ALA A 31 -13.46 -12.44 10.49
N LEU A 32 -14.11 -11.36 10.06
CA LEU A 32 -14.84 -10.44 10.95
C LEU A 32 -16.04 -11.13 11.66
N ARG A 33 -16.68 -12.11 11.04
CA ARG A 33 -17.73 -12.91 11.69
C ARG A 33 -17.16 -13.96 12.65
N ASP A 34 -16.08 -14.63 12.25
CA ASP A 34 -15.46 -15.71 13.01
C ASP A 34 -14.68 -15.18 14.24
N PHE A 35 -14.27 -13.89 14.21
CA PHE A 35 -13.52 -13.20 15.26
C PHE A 35 -14.21 -11.87 15.61
N PRO A 36 -15.31 -11.89 16.40
CA PRO A 36 -16.04 -10.67 16.75
C PRO A 36 -15.18 -9.65 17.51
N GLU A 37 -14.11 -10.09 18.16
CA GLU A 37 -13.14 -9.23 18.83
C GLU A 37 -12.51 -8.19 17.88
N LEU A 38 -12.50 -8.42 16.56
CA LEU A 38 -12.00 -7.47 15.57
C LEU A 38 -12.94 -6.29 15.32
N SER A 39 -14.22 -6.42 15.67
CA SER A 39 -15.24 -5.38 15.40
C SER A 39 -15.15 -4.18 16.36
N GLY A 40 -14.40 -4.28 17.44
CA GLY A 40 -14.25 -3.20 18.42
C GLY A 40 -15.38 -3.08 19.45
N ASP A 41 -16.54 -3.68 19.17
CA ASP A 41 -17.73 -3.62 20.04
C ASP A 41 -17.64 -4.59 21.23
N THR A 42 -16.71 -5.51 21.19
CA THR A 42 -16.45 -6.47 22.26
C THR A 42 -15.28 -6.00 23.13
N THR A 43 -15.46 -6.11 24.44
CA THR A 43 -14.35 -5.93 25.39
C THR A 43 -13.18 -6.82 24.96
N PRO A 44 -11.94 -6.31 24.90
CA PRO A 44 -10.79 -7.16 24.64
C PRO A 44 -10.80 -8.37 25.57
N PRO A 45 -10.35 -9.55 25.11
CA PRO A 45 -10.30 -10.73 25.95
C PRO A 45 -9.57 -10.40 27.27
N ARG A 46 -10.32 -10.37 28.36
CA ARG A 46 -9.78 -10.22 29.70
C ARG A 46 -9.20 -11.57 30.10
N GLY A 47 -7.93 -11.76 29.90
CA GLY A 47 -7.30 -13.00 30.30
C GLY A 47 -5.98 -13.24 29.58
N ARG A 48 -5.15 -13.91 30.24
CA ARG A 48 -3.73 -14.17 30.12
C ARG A 48 -3.22 -14.87 28.84
N ASP A 49 -4.05 -15.01 27.82
CA ASP A 49 -3.59 -15.60 26.55
C ASP A 49 -3.03 -14.51 25.63
N VAL A 50 -1.80 -14.10 25.97
CA VAL A 50 -1.03 -13.09 25.23
C VAL A 50 -0.85 -13.50 23.77
N ASP A 51 -0.63 -14.79 23.50
CA ASP A 51 -0.43 -15.32 22.16
C ASP A 51 -1.71 -15.19 21.31
N ARG A 52 -2.87 -15.44 21.90
CA ARG A 52 -4.15 -15.23 21.23
C ARG A 52 -4.37 -13.75 20.90
N VAL A 53 -4.08 -12.84 21.84
CA VAL A 53 -4.25 -11.40 21.61
C VAL A 53 -3.28 -10.92 20.53
N ALA A 54 -2.04 -11.40 20.51
CA ALA A 54 -1.06 -11.09 19.47
C ALA A 54 -1.54 -11.58 18.09
N ALA A 55 -2.06 -12.80 17.99
CA ALA A 55 -2.61 -13.31 16.74
C ALA A 55 -3.85 -12.52 16.24
N LEU A 56 -4.68 -12.02 17.15
CA LEU A 56 -5.80 -11.13 16.81
C LEU A 56 -5.32 -9.74 16.39
N ALA A 57 -4.25 -9.23 16.98
CA ALA A 57 -3.63 -7.96 16.58
C ALA A 57 -3.10 -8.04 15.15
N GLU A 58 -2.35 -9.10 14.84
CA GLU A 58 -1.85 -9.35 13.48
C GLU A 58 -3.00 -9.54 12.48
N LEU A 59 -4.03 -10.30 12.84
CA LEU A 59 -5.22 -10.46 11.98
C LEU A 59 -5.92 -9.12 11.72
N SER A 60 -6.04 -8.26 12.73
CA SER A 60 -6.63 -6.92 12.57
C SER A 60 -5.80 -6.02 11.66
N GLU A 61 -4.48 -6.10 11.76
CA GLU A 61 -3.53 -5.38 10.90
C GLU A 61 -3.69 -5.81 9.44
N VAL A 62 -3.64 -7.12 9.14
CA VAL A 62 -3.81 -7.66 7.79
C VAL A 62 -5.18 -7.31 7.20
N VAL A 63 -6.25 -7.37 8.00
CA VAL A 63 -7.58 -6.90 7.60
C VAL A 63 -7.54 -5.41 7.26
N GLY A 64 -6.86 -4.59 8.06
CA GLY A 64 -6.69 -3.15 7.82
C GLY A 64 -5.99 -2.86 6.49
N TRP A 65 -4.92 -3.59 6.18
CA TRP A 65 -4.20 -3.49 4.92
C TRP A 65 -5.10 -3.84 3.72
N ILE A 66 -5.76 -5.01 3.76
CA ILE A 66 -6.64 -5.45 2.68
C ILE A 66 -7.78 -4.46 2.45
N LEU A 67 -8.41 -3.96 3.52
CA LEU A 67 -9.47 -2.96 3.42
C LEU A 67 -8.96 -1.64 2.81
N PHE A 68 -7.75 -1.21 3.15
CA PHE A 68 -7.11 -0.03 2.56
C PHE A 68 -6.90 -0.20 1.05
N ASP A 69 -6.27 -1.30 0.64
CA ASP A 69 -5.97 -1.55 -0.77
C ASP A 69 -7.25 -1.81 -1.60
N ALA A 70 -8.31 -2.33 -0.98
CA ALA A 70 -9.65 -2.43 -1.55
C ALA A 70 -10.43 -1.10 -1.58
N GLY A 71 -9.86 0.00 -1.07
CA GLY A 71 -10.48 1.34 -1.07
C GLY A 71 -11.53 1.58 0.02
N LEU A 72 -11.64 0.68 1.00
CA LEU A 72 -12.58 0.74 2.12
C LEU A 72 -11.96 1.47 3.33
N HIS A 73 -11.52 2.71 3.12
CA HIS A 73 -10.69 3.49 4.03
C HIS A 73 -11.26 3.62 5.45
N ARG A 74 -12.57 3.92 5.59
CA ARG A 74 -13.21 4.03 6.93
C ARG A 74 -13.11 2.72 7.73
N GLN A 75 -13.24 1.59 7.05
CA GLN A 75 -13.10 0.27 7.69
C GLN A 75 -11.64 -0.04 7.99
N ALA A 76 -10.72 0.36 7.12
CA ALA A 76 -9.27 0.24 7.35
C ALA A 76 -8.83 1.02 8.59
N HIS A 77 -9.31 2.27 8.78
CA HIS A 77 -9.04 3.04 10.01
C HIS A 77 -9.51 2.31 11.27
N ARG A 78 -10.72 1.72 11.24
CA ARG A 78 -11.24 0.97 12.40
C ARG A 78 -10.39 -0.28 12.70
N ALA A 79 -10.00 -1.01 11.66
CA ALA A 79 -9.15 -2.19 11.81
C ALA A 79 -7.76 -1.82 12.35
N ASN A 80 -7.14 -0.75 11.83
CA ASN A 80 -5.86 -0.25 12.32
C ASN A 80 -5.95 0.22 13.79
N ALA A 81 -6.99 0.95 14.17
CA ALA A 81 -7.21 1.36 15.55
C ALA A 81 -7.36 0.14 16.46
N ARG A 82 -8.10 -0.88 16.03
CA ARG A 82 -8.25 -2.13 16.78
C ARG A 82 -6.92 -2.88 16.90
N ALA A 83 -6.13 -2.99 15.83
CA ALA A 83 -4.81 -3.60 15.88
C ALA A 83 -3.91 -2.90 16.90
N LEU A 84 -3.89 -1.56 16.92
CA LEU A 84 -3.11 -0.78 17.90
C LEU A 84 -3.54 -1.07 19.33
N THR A 85 -4.85 -1.10 19.62
CA THR A 85 -5.35 -1.45 20.94
C THR A 85 -4.91 -2.85 21.37
N LEU A 86 -5.01 -3.83 20.47
CA LEU A 86 -4.62 -5.22 20.76
C LEU A 86 -3.11 -5.36 20.98
N THR A 87 -2.28 -4.64 20.18
CA THR A 87 -0.82 -4.66 20.34
C THR A 87 -0.38 -4.02 21.67
N GLU A 88 -1.08 -3.00 22.15
CA GLU A 88 -0.83 -2.41 23.48
C GLU A 88 -1.13 -3.41 24.60
N LEU A 89 -2.19 -4.22 24.46
CA LEU A 89 -2.58 -5.22 25.47
C LEU A 89 -1.60 -6.40 25.56
N CYS A 90 -1.04 -6.85 24.44
CA CYS A 90 -0.09 -7.98 24.40
C CYS A 90 1.38 -7.58 24.37
N GLY A 91 1.68 -6.29 24.19
CA GLY A 91 3.06 -5.79 24.08
C GLY A 91 3.74 -6.11 22.75
N ASP A 92 3.00 -6.48 21.69
CA ASP A 92 3.56 -6.79 20.37
C ASP A 92 3.97 -5.52 19.62
N ARG A 93 5.23 -5.15 19.84
CA ARG A 93 5.82 -3.96 19.24
C ARG A 93 6.01 -4.06 17.72
N TRP A 94 6.16 -5.28 17.17
CA TRP A 94 6.40 -5.43 15.75
C TRP A 94 5.13 -5.27 14.93
N THR A 95 4.04 -5.88 15.33
CA THR A 95 2.72 -5.66 14.72
C THR A 95 2.26 -4.22 14.93
N GLN A 96 2.51 -3.61 16.10
CA GLN A 96 2.23 -2.19 16.34
C GLN A 96 2.92 -1.29 15.30
N ARG A 97 4.22 -1.52 15.05
CA ARG A 97 5.01 -0.74 14.09
C ARG A 97 4.50 -0.90 12.66
N LEU A 98 4.20 -2.13 12.24
CA LEU A 98 3.63 -2.39 10.92
C LEU A 98 2.28 -1.67 10.75
N THR A 99 1.40 -1.76 11.75
CA THR A 99 0.11 -1.07 11.75
C THR A 99 0.30 0.45 11.60
N LEU A 100 1.23 1.06 12.33
CA LEU A 100 1.54 2.50 12.20
C LEU A 100 2.06 2.85 10.81
N LEU A 101 2.93 2.03 10.21
CA LEU A 101 3.46 2.24 8.87
C LEU A 101 2.38 2.16 7.79
N ASN A 102 1.45 1.22 7.91
CA ASN A 102 0.32 1.08 6.99
C ASN A 102 -0.72 2.18 7.20
N HIS A 103 -0.95 2.58 8.44
CA HIS A 103 -1.82 3.73 8.76
C HIS A 103 -1.25 5.05 8.20
N SER A 104 0.05 5.29 8.33
CA SER A 104 0.73 6.44 7.72
C SER A 104 0.55 6.48 6.19
N MET A 105 0.63 5.31 5.52
CA MET A 105 0.39 5.22 4.09
C MET A 105 -1.07 5.54 3.72
N LEU A 106 -2.03 5.04 4.49
CA LEU A 106 -3.45 5.35 4.33
C LEU A 106 -3.70 6.87 4.47
N GLN A 107 -3.16 7.52 5.49
CA GLN A 107 -3.28 8.96 5.70
C GLN A 107 -2.70 9.77 4.53
N THR A 108 -1.53 9.37 4.00
CA THR A 108 -0.96 10.00 2.80
C THR A 108 -1.89 9.86 1.59
N ALA A 109 -2.53 8.70 1.42
CA ALA A 109 -3.47 8.44 0.32
C ALA A 109 -4.78 9.24 0.45
N GLU A 110 -5.16 9.62 1.66
CA GLU A 110 -6.31 10.47 1.98
C GLU A 110 -5.99 11.97 2.00
N ALA A 111 -4.79 12.35 1.55
CA ALA A 111 -4.31 13.72 1.55
C ALA A 111 -4.15 14.34 2.97
N ASP A 112 -3.85 13.50 3.97
CA ASP A 112 -3.40 13.92 5.30
C ASP A 112 -1.89 13.62 5.50
N PRO A 113 -0.98 14.34 4.83
CA PRO A 113 0.44 14.09 4.93
C PRO A 113 1.04 14.49 6.31
N ARG A 114 0.39 15.41 7.05
CA ARG A 114 0.87 15.79 8.39
C ARG A 114 0.60 14.68 9.39
N GLY A 115 -0.62 14.16 9.43
CA GLY A 115 -0.96 12.99 10.24
C GLY A 115 -0.10 11.77 9.87
N SER A 116 0.20 11.59 8.59
CA SER A 116 1.12 10.55 8.12
C SER A 116 2.53 10.68 8.73
N LEU A 117 3.11 11.89 8.75
CA LEU A 117 4.43 12.14 9.35
C LEU A 117 4.42 11.88 10.85
N GLU A 118 3.40 12.36 11.56
CA GLU A 118 3.23 12.12 13.00
C GLU A 118 3.11 10.64 13.31
N THR A 119 2.30 9.92 12.53
CA THR A 119 2.12 8.47 12.68
C THR A 119 3.42 7.70 12.40
N ALA A 120 4.15 8.05 11.33
CA ALA A 120 5.43 7.43 11.01
C ALA A 120 6.49 7.70 12.09
N ALA A 121 6.49 8.87 12.72
CA ALA A 121 7.40 9.20 13.81
C ALA A 121 7.20 8.32 15.05
N ARG A 122 5.98 7.84 15.30
CA ARG A 122 5.66 6.94 16.43
C ARG A 122 6.25 5.54 16.30
N VAL A 123 6.72 5.15 15.10
CA VAL A 123 7.36 3.85 14.85
C VAL A 123 8.71 3.74 15.56
N ALA A 124 9.40 4.86 15.72
CA ALA A 124 10.66 4.92 16.44
C ALA A 124 10.49 4.47 17.91
N GLY A 125 11.56 3.99 18.48
CA GLY A 125 11.62 3.55 19.87
C GLY A 125 12.99 3.87 20.48
N PRO A 126 13.25 3.43 21.72
CA PRO A 126 14.52 3.73 22.40
C PRO A 126 15.72 3.01 21.78
N ARG A 127 15.48 1.99 20.96
CA ARG A 127 16.54 1.23 20.25
C ARG A 127 16.48 1.52 18.75
N PRO A 128 17.64 1.55 18.08
CA PRO A 128 17.67 1.65 16.61
C PRO A 128 16.81 0.56 15.94
N LEU A 129 16.11 0.95 14.87
CA LEU A 129 15.34 0.02 14.08
C LEU A 129 16.27 -0.82 13.17
N PRO A 130 15.92 -2.09 12.86
CA PRO A 130 16.56 -2.84 11.80
C PRO A 130 16.50 -2.06 10.48
N ALA A 131 17.50 -2.25 9.63
CA ALA A 131 17.71 -1.46 8.42
C ALA A 131 16.49 -1.42 7.49
N ARG A 132 15.84 -2.55 7.26
CA ARG A 132 14.63 -2.63 6.43
C ARG A 132 13.46 -1.85 7.00
N VAL A 133 13.23 -1.96 8.31
CA VAL A 133 12.12 -1.25 8.98
C VAL A 133 12.39 0.26 8.98
N ASP A 134 13.64 0.67 9.29
CA ASP A 134 14.03 2.09 9.24
C ASP A 134 13.89 2.67 7.82
N SER A 135 14.32 1.90 6.80
CA SER A 135 14.11 2.26 5.40
C SER A 135 12.62 2.50 5.09
N LEU A 136 11.72 1.62 5.56
CA LEU A 136 10.29 1.77 5.34
C LEU A 136 9.71 3.01 6.05
N VAL A 137 10.17 3.33 7.27
CA VAL A 137 9.81 4.60 7.94
C VAL A 137 10.18 5.80 7.09
N LEU A 138 11.43 5.83 6.60
CA LEU A 138 11.93 6.91 5.76
C LEU A 138 11.15 7.03 4.43
N ILE A 139 10.74 5.89 3.84
CA ILE A 139 9.87 5.86 2.66
C ILE A 139 8.52 6.53 2.96
N ARG A 140 7.86 6.18 4.07
CA ARG A 140 6.58 6.80 4.46
C ARG A 140 6.72 8.31 4.64
N GLN A 141 7.77 8.74 5.34
CA GLN A 141 8.07 10.17 5.53
C GLN A 141 8.38 10.88 4.20
N ALA A 142 9.10 10.22 3.27
CA ALA A 142 9.41 10.77 1.96
C ALA A 142 8.14 11.02 1.13
N HIS A 143 7.21 10.05 1.12
CA HIS A 143 5.92 10.20 0.44
C HIS A 143 5.10 11.37 1.01
N ALA A 144 4.96 11.45 2.32
CA ALA A 144 4.23 12.52 2.99
C ALA A 144 4.87 13.89 2.71
N SER A 145 6.21 13.97 2.80
CA SER A 145 6.95 15.20 2.48
C SER A 145 6.81 15.64 1.03
N ALA A 146 6.77 14.68 0.09
CA ALA A 146 6.53 14.98 -1.33
C ALA A 146 5.12 15.54 -1.57
N VAL A 147 4.11 15.02 -0.87
CA VAL A 147 2.72 15.54 -0.92
C VAL A 147 2.63 16.96 -0.35
N LEU A 148 3.39 17.27 0.71
CA LEU A 148 3.50 18.62 1.28
C LEU A 148 4.28 19.61 0.40
N GLY A 149 4.87 19.16 -0.71
CA GLY A 149 5.73 19.98 -1.56
C GLY A 149 7.15 20.19 -1.02
N GLY A 150 7.53 19.47 0.00
CA GLY A 150 8.87 19.50 0.64
C GLY A 150 9.93 18.78 -0.20
N ARG A 151 10.24 19.32 -1.42
CA ARG A 151 11.09 18.67 -2.43
C ARG A 151 12.47 18.25 -1.91
N ARG A 152 13.15 19.14 -1.19
CA ARG A 152 14.49 18.87 -0.62
C ARG A 152 14.41 17.74 0.42
N GLU A 153 13.45 17.84 1.31
CA GLU A 153 13.27 16.87 2.40
C GLU A 153 12.88 15.49 1.85
N ALA A 154 11.93 15.43 0.93
CA ALA A 154 11.52 14.17 0.32
C ALA A 154 12.71 13.46 -0.39
N ARG A 155 13.55 14.22 -1.13
CA ARG A 155 14.77 13.66 -1.73
C ARG A 155 15.77 13.17 -0.68
N ARG A 156 15.97 13.92 0.40
CA ARG A 156 16.86 13.53 1.49
C ARG A 156 16.40 12.25 2.17
N LEU A 157 15.10 12.16 2.45
CA LEU A 157 14.51 11.01 3.13
C LEU A 157 14.59 9.74 2.26
N ILE A 158 14.25 9.84 0.96
CA ILE A 158 14.29 8.66 0.08
C ILE A 158 15.73 8.20 -0.20
N SER A 159 16.70 9.12 -0.30
CA SER A 159 18.11 8.78 -0.41
C SER A 159 18.63 8.07 0.87
N ARG A 160 18.20 8.53 2.05
CA ARG A 160 18.51 7.85 3.31
C ARG A 160 17.85 6.47 3.39
N ALA A 161 16.62 6.34 2.92
CA ALA A 161 15.94 5.04 2.88
C ALA A 161 16.74 4.03 2.08
N ARG A 162 17.24 4.43 0.91
CA ARG A 162 18.12 3.60 0.07
C ARG A 162 19.42 3.24 0.79
N SER A 163 20.09 4.21 1.39
CA SER A 163 21.33 3.96 2.15
C SER A 163 21.08 2.97 3.29
N ARG A 164 20.01 3.16 4.06
CA ARG A 164 19.65 2.24 5.16
C ARG A 164 19.31 0.84 4.67
N PHE A 165 18.62 0.72 3.53
CA PHE A 165 18.31 -0.58 2.95
C PHE A 165 19.59 -1.38 2.60
N LEU A 166 20.63 -0.69 2.13
CA LEU A 166 21.93 -1.30 1.78
C LEU A 166 22.70 -1.83 3.00
N ASP A 167 22.35 -1.44 4.23
CA ASP A 167 22.91 -2.04 5.44
C ASP A 167 22.52 -3.52 5.60
N GLY A 168 21.58 -4.00 4.78
CA GLY A 168 21.26 -5.41 4.58
C GLY A 168 20.26 -5.99 5.57
N LEU A 169 20.25 -7.33 5.61
CA LEU A 169 19.37 -8.11 6.48
C LEU A 169 19.89 -8.12 7.91
N SER A 170 18.98 -8.09 8.87
CA SER A 170 19.28 -8.21 10.29
C SER A 170 18.57 -9.44 10.88
N ARG A 171 19.24 -10.15 11.79
CA ARG A 171 18.59 -11.18 12.62
C ARG A 171 17.46 -10.63 13.50
N HIS A 172 17.37 -9.31 13.61
CA HIS A 172 16.33 -8.60 14.36
C HIS A 172 15.20 -8.09 13.46
N ASP A 173 15.23 -8.39 12.15
CA ASP A 173 14.13 -8.07 11.27
C ASP A 173 12.89 -8.82 11.73
N PRO A 174 11.71 -8.16 11.83
CA PRO A 174 10.46 -8.85 12.14
C PRO A 174 10.09 -9.82 11.02
N HIS A 175 9.34 -10.87 11.36
CA HIS A 175 8.95 -11.92 10.43
C HIS A 175 8.23 -11.39 9.17
N TRP A 176 7.51 -10.28 9.29
CA TRP A 176 6.81 -9.67 8.17
C TRP A 176 7.70 -8.83 7.25
N ALA A 177 8.97 -8.54 7.60
CA ALA A 177 9.83 -7.66 6.79
C ALA A 177 10.35 -8.29 5.49
N TRP A 178 10.00 -9.55 5.20
CA TRP A 178 10.44 -10.29 4.03
C TRP A 178 10.06 -9.63 2.69
N TRP A 179 8.91 -8.94 2.66
CA TRP A 179 8.39 -8.28 1.45
C TRP A 179 9.09 -6.95 1.13
N ILE A 180 9.85 -6.39 2.09
CA ILE A 180 10.63 -5.18 1.90
C ILE A 180 11.93 -5.57 1.16
N ASP A 181 11.85 -5.69 -0.15
CA ASP A 181 12.96 -6.03 -1.01
C ASP A 181 13.42 -4.84 -1.88
N GLU A 182 14.41 -5.06 -2.74
CA GLU A 182 14.96 -4.02 -3.61
C GLU A 182 13.90 -3.45 -4.57
N ASN A 183 13.01 -4.28 -5.11
CA ASN A 183 11.99 -3.83 -6.05
C ASN A 183 10.94 -2.94 -5.36
N GLU A 184 10.59 -3.24 -4.12
CA GLU A 184 9.73 -2.39 -3.29
C GLU A 184 10.38 -1.03 -3.03
N LEU A 185 11.65 -1.02 -2.67
CA LEU A 185 12.42 0.22 -2.49
C LEU A 185 12.47 1.04 -3.79
N LEU A 186 12.82 0.42 -4.92
CA LEU A 186 12.91 1.09 -6.21
C LEU A 186 11.57 1.68 -6.65
N GLY A 187 10.48 0.92 -6.48
CA GLY A 187 9.14 1.39 -6.78
C GLY A 187 8.75 2.62 -5.97
N HIS A 188 9.02 2.61 -4.67
CA HIS A 188 8.75 3.76 -3.83
C HIS A 188 9.68 4.95 -4.11
N GLU A 189 10.97 4.71 -4.39
CA GLU A 189 11.91 5.77 -4.78
C GLU A 189 11.44 6.43 -6.07
N GLY A 190 11.13 5.65 -7.11
CA GLY A 190 10.61 6.14 -8.37
C GLY A 190 9.30 6.93 -8.20
N TRP A 191 8.41 6.44 -7.37
CA TRP A 191 7.14 7.11 -7.09
C TRP A 191 7.32 8.46 -6.39
N VAL A 192 8.19 8.55 -5.38
CA VAL A 192 8.52 9.83 -4.73
C VAL A 192 9.13 10.81 -5.73
N LEU A 193 10.10 10.36 -6.55
CA LEU A 193 10.75 11.20 -7.56
C LEU A 193 9.76 11.67 -8.64
N ALA A 194 8.83 10.82 -9.08
CA ALA A 194 7.77 11.17 -10.01
C ALA A 194 6.85 12.27 -9.46
N ARG A 195 6.50 12.21 -8.17
CA ARG A 195 5.75 13.28 -7.50
C ARG A 195 6.50 14.61 -7.47
N LEU A 196 7.83 14.56 -7.42
CA LEU A 196 8.68 15.73 -7.47
C LEU A 196 8.96 16.24 -8.89
N GLY A 197 8.48 15.54 -9.93
CA GLY A 197 8.73 15.88 -11.34
C GLY A 197 10.14 15.56 -11.81
N ASP A 198 10.86 14.68 -11.13
CA ASP A 198 12.21 14.22 -11.48
C ASP A 198 12.10 12.98 -12.38
N TRP A 199 11.64 13.22 -13.65
CA TRP A 199 11.24 12.14 -14.55
C TRP A 199 12.41 11.27 -14.97
N ASP A 200 13.58 11.86 -15.28
CA ASP A 200 14.76 11.14 -15.75
C ASP A 200 15.22 10.07 -14.75
N ARG A 201 15.02 10.34 -13.47
CA ARG A 201 15.35 9.38 -12.41
C ARG A 201 14.18 8.49 -12.03
N ALA A 202 12.95 9.00 -12.09
CA ALA A 202 11.75 8.27 -11.66
C ALA A 202 11.39 7.14 -12.61
N LEU A 203 11.39 7.39 -13.93
CA LEU A 203 10.88 6.44 -14.92
C LEU A 203 11.67 5.13 -14.96
N PRO A 204 13.01 5.11 -14.97
CA PRO A 204 13.75 3.84 -14.94
C PRO A 204 13.51 3.02 -13.68
N LEU A 205 13.37 3.67 -12.52
CA LEU A 205 13.10 2.99 -11.24
C LEU A 205 11.70 2.37 -11.20
N LEU A 206 10.69 3.13 -11.61
CA LEU A 206 9.30 2.64 -11.71
C LEU A 206 9.19 1.51 -12.73
N HIS A 207 9.85 1.64 -13.89
CA HIS A 207 9.85 0.60 -14.90
C HIS A 207 10.43 -0.71 -14.36
N ARG A 208 11.59 -0.65 -13.70
CA ARG A 208 12.21 -1.83 -13.09
C ARG A 208 11.31 -2.47 -12.03
N ALA A 209 10.67 -1.67 -11.17
CA ALA A 209 9.77 -2.18 -10.15
C ALA A 209 8.47 -2.76 -10.73
N ALA A 210 7.94 -2.16 -11.80
CA ALA A 210 6.71 -2.58 -12.45
C ALA A 210 6.87 -3.89 -13.24
N THR A 211 8.06 -4.15 -13.79
CA THR A 211 8.37 -5.35 -14.59
C THR A 211 8.92 -6.50 -13.75
N ALA A 212 9.31 -6.25 -12.50
CA ALA A 212 9.80 -7.28 -11.60
C ALA A 212 8.67 -8.27 -11.22
N PRO A 213 8.96 -9.58 -11.19
CA PRO A 213 7.99 -10.56 -10.68
C PRO A 213 7.71 -10.29 -9.21
N GLY A 214 6.46 -10.54 -8.78
CA GLY A 214 6.10 -10.31 -7.39
C GLY A 214 4.61 -10.42 -7.11
N PRO A 215 4.20 -10.16 -5.88
CA PRO A 215 2.80 -10.22 -5.47
C PRO A 215 1.94 -9.15 -6.17
N SER A 216 0.62 -9.40 -6.23
CA SER A 216 -0.34 -8.60 -7.00
C SER A 216 -0.39 -7.12 -6.60
N TYR A 217 -0.09 -6.77 -5.35
CA TYR A 217 -0.06 -5.37 -4.91
C TYR A 217 1.02 -4.52 -5.61
N ARG A 218 2.05 -5.15 -6.21
CA ARG A 218 3.09 -4.47 -7.01
C ARG A 218 2.57 -3.92 -8.35
N HIS A 219 1.39 -4.33 -8.81
CA HIS A 219 0.74 -3.68 -9.94
C HIS A 219 0.56 -2.17 -9.74
N LEU A 220 0.61 -1.71 -8.49
CA LEU A 220 0.63 -0.28 -8.18
C LEU A 220 1.80 0.46 -8.85
N PHE A 221 2.98 -0.16 -8.91
CA PHE A 221 4.14 0.48 -9.56
C PHE A 221 3.94 0.64 -11.07
N GLY A 222 3.25 -0.29 -11.74
CA GLY A 222 2.82 -0.12 -13.13
C GLY A 222 1.82 1.03 -13.31
N ALA A 223 0.91 1.18 -12.37
CA ALA A 223 -0.05 2.30 -12.38
C ALA A 223 0.64 3.65 -12.14
N GLU A 224 1.58 3.74 -11.21
CA GLU A 224 2.37 4.94 -10.96
C GLU A 224 3.33 5.25 -12.12
N LEU A 225 3.86 4.22 -12.79
CA LEU A 225 4.64 4.38 -14.03
C LEU A 225 3.78 5.03 -15.13
N LEU A 226 2.57 4.52 -15.39
CA LEU A 226 1.69 5.12 -16.38
C LEU A 226 1.35 6.58 -16.04
N ALA A 227 1.08 6.86 -14.78
CA ALA A 227 0.83 8.23 -14.31
C ALA A 227 2.05 9.14 -14.48
N ALA A 228 3.26 8.62 -14.28
CA ALA A 228 4.51 9.35 -14.47
C ALA A 228 4.79 9.61 -15.96
N LEU A 229 4.67 8.59 -16.81
CA LEU A 229 4.83 8.70 -18.28
C LEU A 229 3.85 9.73 -18.86
N ALA A 230 2.58 9.67 -18.44
CA ALA A 230 1.56 10.63 -18.87
C ALA A 230 1.91 12.08 -18.52
N ARG A 231 2.49 12.31 -17.33
CA ARG A 231 2.89 13.66 -16.87
C ARG A 231 4.21 14.12 -17.46
N ALA A 232 5.12 13.19 -17.78
CA ALA A 232 6.39 13.47 -18.44
C ALA A 232 6.22 13.75 -19.95
N GLY A 233 5.09 13.37 -20.55
CA GLY A 233 4.88 13.47 -21.99
C GLY A 233 5.57 12.36 -22.79
N ALA A 234 5.91 11.25 -22.13
CA ALA A 234 6.53 10.06 -22.73
C ALA A 234 5.46 9.19 -23.40
N TRP A 235 4.97 9.65 -24.58
CA TRP A 235 3.75 9.11 -25.18
C TRP A 235 3.91 7.71 -25.75
N THR A 236 5.07 7.39 -26.34
CA THR A 236 5.34 6.06 -26.90
C THR A 236 5.37 5.02 -25.80
N GLU A 237 6.13 5.27 -24.74
CA GLU A 237 6.27 4.37 -23.60
C GLU A 237 4.92 4.22 -22.85
N ALA A 238 4.12 5.29 -22.79
CA ALA A 238 2.77 5.20 -22.22
C ALA A 238 1.84 4.31 -23.05
N LEU A 239 1.92 4.38 -24.39
CA LEU A 239 1.15 3.53 -25.30
C LEU A 239 1.53 2.06 -25.14
N ASP A 240 2.82 1.75 -25.12
CA ASP A 240 3.35 0.40 -24.94
C ASP A 240 2.93 -0.18 -23.60
N LEU A 241 3.03 0.61 -22.52
CA LEU A 241 2.61 0.18 -21.19
C LEU A 241 1.09 -0.08 -21.11
N ILE A 242 0.27 0.74 -21.78
CA ILE A 242 -1.18 0.49 -21.85
C ILE A 242 -1.47 -0.81 -22.59
N ALA A 243 -0.78 -1.09 -23.70
CA ALA A 243 -0.94 -2.33 -24.45
C ALA A 243 -0.65 -3.57 -23.57
N ASP A 244 0.37 -3.48 -22.71
CA ASP A 244 0.70 -4.54 -21.74
C ASP A 244 -0.30 -4.66 -20.58
N LEU A 245 -0.88 -3.56 -20.13
CA LEU A 245 -1.78 -3.54 -18.96
C LEU A 245 -3.22 -3.92 -19.32
N ALA A 246 -3.74 -3.48 -20.47
CA ALA A 246 -5.15 -3.63 -20.82
C ALA A 246 -5.65 -5.10 -20.79
N PRO A 247 -4.91 -6.10 -21.31
CA PRO A 247 -5.38 -7.49 -21.28
C PRO A 247 -5.58 -8.08 -19.87
N ARG A 248 -4.87 -7.54 -18.88
CA ARG A 248 -4.91 -8.00 -17.47
C ARG A 248 -5.60 -7.05 -16.51
N ALA A 249 -6.08 -5.89 -17.02
CA ALA A 249 -6.65 -4.82 -16.22
C ALA A 249 -7.85 -5.30 -15.38
N ALA A 250 -8.72 -6.14 -15.93
CA ALA A 250 -9.87 -6.71 -15.23
C ALA A 250 -9.49 -7.61 -14.04
N ALA A 251 -8.29 -8.18 -14.03
CA ALA A 251 -7.78 -9.04 -12.96
C ALA A 251 -7.06 -8.27 -11.84
N ILE A 252 -6.89 -6.95 -11.96
CA ILE A 252 -6.24 -6.13 -10.93
C ILE A 252 -7.10 -6.09 -9.67
N GLY A 253 -6.66 -6.81 -8.66
CA GLY A 253 -7.37 -6.95 -7.39
C GLY A 253 -7.15 -5.81 -6.39
N SER A 254 -6.76 -4.61 -6.83
CA SER A 254 -6.47 -3.45 -5.98
C SER A 254 -7.26 -2.23 -6.44
N ALA A 255 -8.16 -1.73 -5.62
CA ALA A 255 -8.91 -0.51 -5.91
C ALA A 255 -8.01 0.74 -5.94
N ARG A 256 -6.91 0.73 -5.20
CA ARG A 256 -5.90 1.79 -5.22
C ARG A 256 -5.21 1.82 -6.58
N THR A 257 -4.72 0.70 -7.05
CA THR A 257 -4.09 0.55 -8.38
C THR A 257 -5.06 0.94 -9.50
N THR A 258 -6.28 0.40 -9.46
CA THR A 258 -7.33 0.72 -10.44
C THR A 258 -7.65 2.22 -10.50
N ARG A 259 -7.71 2.89 -9.34
CA ARG A 259 -7.95 4.33 -9.26
C ARG A 259 -6.80 5.14 -9.88
N THR A 260 -5.55 4.75 -9.62
CA THR A 260 -4.36 5.40 -10.21
C THR A 260 -4.38 5.23 -11.74
N LEU A 261 -4.63 4.01 -12.25
CA LEU A 261 -4.75 3.75 -13.70
C LEU A 261 -5.88 4.56 -14.32
N ALA A 262 -7.05 4.56 -13.72
CA ALA A 262 -8.20 5.31 -14.22
C ALA A 262 -7.94 6.82 -14.25
N GLY A 263 -7.23 7.34 -13.25
CA GLY A 263 -6.81 8.73 -13.18
C GLY A 263 -5.84 9.10 -14.30
N ALA A 264 -4.82 8.28 -14.52
CA ALA A 264 -3.83 8.46 -15.59
C ALA A 264 -4.47 8.37 -16.98
N ALA A 265 -5.24 7.32 -17.25
CA ALA A 265 -5.93 7.13 -18.52
C ALA A 265 -6.94 8.25 -18.82
N SER A 266 -7.72 8.69 -17.80
CA SER A 266 -8.62 9.83 -17.94
C SER A 266 -7.89 11.14 -18.23
N GLY A 267 -6.69 11.33 -17.65
CA GLY A 267 -5.81 12.45 -17.94
C GLY A 267 -5.32 12.46 -19.39
N LEU A 268 -4.86 11.31 -19.89
CA LEU A 268 -4.43 11.11 -21.26
C LEU A 268 -5.56 11.41 -22.27
N ARG A 269 -6.77 10.92 -22.02
CA ARG A 269 -7.94 11.20 -22.89
C ARG A 269 -8.26 12.67 -23.02
N ARG A 270 -8.15 13.43 -21.94
CA ARG A 270 -8.47 14.87 -21.94
C ARG A 270 -7.33 15.76 -22.39
N GLY A 271 -6.12 15.24 -22.45
CA GLY A 271 -4.94 16.02 -22.78
C GLY A 271 -4.95 16.54 -24.22
N THR A 272 -4.74 17.83 -24.41
CA THR A 272 -4.77 18.47 -25.76
C THR A 272 -3.58 18.10 -26.62
N ARG A 273 -2.43 17.81 -26.02
CA ARG A 273 -1.19 17.45 -26.70
C ARG A 273 -0.99 15.93 -26.86
N VAL A 274 -1.92 15.14 -26.37
CA VAL A 274 -1.82 13.68 -26.40
C VAL A 274 -2.19 13.17 -27.80
N PRO A 275 -1.38 12.28 -28.43
CA PRO A 275 -1.70 11.69 -29.72
C PRO A 275 -3.03 10.93 -29.72
N ALA A 276 -3.71 10.89 -30.88
CA ALA A 276 -5.01 10.24 -31.01
C ALA A 276 -4.94 8.74 -30.64
N SER A 277 -3.95 8.02 -31.14
CA SER A 277 -3.74 6.61 -30.82
C SER A 277 -3.61 6.33 -29.32
N LEU A 278 -2.93 7.22 -28.58
CA LEU A 278 -2.80 7.07 -27.13
C LEU A 278 -4.10 7.41 -26.39
N LYS A 279 -4.92 8.36 -26.90
CA LYS A 279 -6.26 8.62 -26.36
C LYS A 279 -7.19 7.42 -26.53
N ASP A 280 -7.12 6.76 -27.69
CA ASP A 280 -7.92 5.56 -27.96
C ASP A 280 -7.49 4.39 -27.08
N ALA A 281 -6.18 4.17 -26.94
CA ALA A 281 -5.64 3.17 -26.02
C ALA A 281 -6.05 3.45 -24.56
N ALA A 282 -6.01 4.71 -24.13
CA ALA A 282 -6.43 5.10 -22.79
C ALA A 282 -7.95 4.91 -22.58
N ALA A 283 -8.78 5.13 -23.60
CA ALA A 283 -10.20 4.83 -23.57
C ALA A 283 -10.45 3.32 -23.41
N HIS A 284 -9.76 2.50 -24.19
CA HIS A 284 -9.81 1.05 -24.08
C HIS A 284 -9.36 0.55 -22.69
N LEU A 285 -8.26 1.08 -22.16
CA LEU A 285 -7.84 0.72 -20.79
C LEU A 285 -8.94 1.01 -19.76
N LEU A 286 -9.64 2.15 -19.86
CA LEU A 286 -10.74 2.49 -18.94
C LEU A 286 -11.90 1.50 -19.04
N GLU A 287 -12.20 0.97 -20.21
CA GLU A 287 -13.23 -0.06 -20.42
C GLU A 287 -12.83 -1.41 -19.83
N CYS A 288 -11.52 -1.73 -19.85
CA CYS A 288 -10.98 -2.97 -19.29
C CYS A 288 -10.87 -2.96 -17.75
N LEU A 289 -10.86 -1.77 -17.11
CA LEU A 289 -10.73 -1.67 -15.67
C LEU A 289 -12.02 -2.11 -14.96
N PRO A 290 -11.92 -2.77 -13.77
CA PRO A 290 -13.08 -3.09 -12.96
C PRO A 290 -13.87 -1.84 -12.62
N ALA A 291 -15.21 -1.94 -12.67
CA ALA A 291 -16.07 -0.85 -12.22
C ALA A 291 -15.71 -0.45 -10.77
N PRO A 292 -15.63 0.85 -10.46
CA PRO A 292 -15.39 1.28 -9.09
C PRO A 292 -16.47 0.69 -8.19
N ALA A 293 -16.06 0.04 -7.08
CA ALA A 293 -17.01 -0.46 -6.10
C ALA A 293 -17.97 0.67 -5.72
N ALA A 294 -19.26 0.44 -5.89
CA ALA A 294 -20.29 1.42 -5.58
C ALA A 294 -20.03 1.95 -4.16
N ARG A 295 -19.85 3.27 -4.03
CA ARG A 295 -19.76 3.90 -2.71
C ARG A 295 -21.04 3.49 -1.99
N SER A 296 -20.92 2.64 -0.97
CA SER A 296 -22.05 2.29 -0.12
C SER A 296 -22.71 3.61 0.29
N ALA A 297 -23.96 3.80 -0.20
CA ALA A 297 -24.78 4.94 0.12
C ALA A 297 -24.75 5.13 1.65
N ARG A 298 -24.56 6.37 2.09
CA ARG A 298 -24.74 6.75 3.50
C ARG A 298 -26.10 6.18 3.94
N PRO A 299 -26.15 5.39 5.01
CA PRO A 299 -27.42 5.33 5.74
C PRO A 299 -27.66 6.74 6.29
N ALA A 300 -28.88 7.21 6.08
CA ALA A 300 -29.39 8.47 6.55
C ALA A 300 -29.37 8.55 8.07
#